data_88432507d3ee3e2368378477667fd198
#
_entry.id   88432507d3ee3e2368378477667fd198
#
_cell.length_a   1.000
_cell.length_b   1.000
_cell.length_c   1.000
_cell.angle_alpha   90.00
_cell.angle_beta   90.00
_cell.angle_gamma   90.00
#
_symmetry.space_group_name_H-M   'P 1'
#
loop_
_entity.id
_entity.type
_entity.pdbx_description
1 polymer ?
#
loop_
_entity_poly.entity_id
_entity_poly.type
_entity_poly.pdbx_seq_one_letter_code
_entity_poly.pdbx_strand_id
1 'polypeptide(L)'
;VTSFFEPPSTIYINKVLKNRPSRLKYDLAAHIGHCVLHNKDGLKSVMISGRKLEMDEEVTMQSNTLNAQDILHAWRDFESSFFAGALLCPKVPYRQLLDRHGYEIEVHKQLQVSASVAMRRMTVVSPYPHWHYFDAYAPGKLKAVYRGNGIPLPWGNMRLVEDPCQHWAVFRMISEPSVGTSAQISILNVGNEPRIYCCESIKVEDSAGNPHVLCAGIDLNPAIEAQGKDALSIAHDLKAACVSGGGSVAIPKHIKSDLVSVAKILNINWIERG
;
A
#
# COMPACT_ATOMS: atom_id res chain seq x y z
N VAL A 1 -16.65 -0.84 -14.13
CA VAL A 1 -17.51 0.26 -13.72
C VAL A 1 -16.72 1.54 -13.89
N THR A 2 -17.19 2.44 -14.75
CA THR A 2 -16.43 3.65 -15.10
C THR A 2 -17.24 4.86 -14.73
N SER A 3 -16.63 5.79 -13.99
CA SER A 3 -17.13 7.15 -13.84
C SER A 3 -16.32 8.04 -14.76
N PHE A 4 -16.93 9.04 -15.36
CA PHE A 4 -16.23 9.99 -16.21
C PHE A 4 -16.73 11.41 -15.98
N PHE A 5 -15.89 12.36 -16.29
CA PHE A 5 -16.15 13.78 -16.16
C PHE A 5 -16.27 14.42 -17.54
N GLU A 6 -17.27 15.27 -17.72
CA GLU A 6 -17.48 16.04 -18.94
C GLU A 6 -17.53 17.54 -18.61
N PRO A 7 -16.67 18.34 -19.25
CA PRO A 7 -16.73 19.80 -19.07
C PRO A 7 -18.09 20.37 -19.49
N PRO A 8 -18.58 21.45 -18.84
CA PRO A 8 -17.85 22.26 -17.85
C PRO A 8 -17.92 21.74 -16.39
N SER A 9 -18.83 20.83 -16.04
CA SER A 9 -18.98 20.45 -14.63
C SER A 9 -19.88 19.20 -14.39
N THR A 10 -20.07 18.36 -15.40
CA THR A 10 -20.92 17.17 -15.26
C THR A 10 -20.09 15.94 -14.94
N ILE A 11 -20.45 15.25 -13.86
CA ILE A 11 -19.84 13.98 -13.48
C ILE A 11 -20.86 12.87 -13.69
N TYR A 12 -20.53 11.92 -14.57
CA TYR A 12 -21.36 10.74 -14.79
C TYR A 12 -20.86 9.62 -13.86
N ILE A 13 -21.71 9.18 -12.95
CA ILE A 13 -21.39 8.18 -11.95
C ILE A 13 -22.15 6.90 -12.24
N ASN A 14 -21.45 5.78 -12.25
CA ASN A 14 -22.11 4.49 -12.41
C ASN A 14 -23.07 4.22 -11.25
N LYS A 15 -24.32 3.82 -11.59
CA LYS A 15 -25.39 3.55 -10.62
C LYS A 15 -25.01 2.56 -9.52
N VAL A 16 -24.13 1.59 -9.83
CA VAL A 16 -23.63 0.58 -8.86
C VAL A 16 -22.87 1.22 -7.70
N LEU A 17 -22.27 2.40 -7.90
CA LEU A 17 -21.50 3.10 -6.86
C LEU A 17 -22.38 3.65 -5.72
N LYS A 18 -23.70 3.75 -5.92
CA LYS A 18 -24.62 4.09 -4.81
C LYS A 18 -24.49 3.15 -3.62
N ASN A 19 -24.18 1.88 -3.88
CA ASN A 19 -24.00 0.85 -2.87
C ASN A 19 -22.54 0.70 -2.40
N ARG A 20 -21.64 1.57 -2.87
CA ARG A 20 -20.20 1.57 -2.53
C ARG A 20 -19.74 2.97 -2.12
N PRO A 21 -20.17 3.47 -0.94
CA PRO A 21 -19.99 4.87 -0.56
C PRO A 21 -18.52 5.29 -0.49
N SER A 22 -17.61 4.43 -0.04
CA SER A 22 -16.17 4.73 0.00
C SER A 22 -15.58 4.94 -1.40
N ARG A 23 -16.04 4.16 -2.38
CA ARG A 23 -15.62 4.32 -3.77
C ARG A 23 -16.20 5.59 -4.38
N LEU A 24 -17.49 5.84 -4.13
CA LEU A 24 -18.16 7.05 -4.60
C LEU A 24 -17.45 8.32 -4.10
N LYS A 25 -17.14 8.37 -2.80
CA LYS A 25 -16.40 9.48 -2.21
C LYS A 25 -15.05 9.69 -2.92
N TYR A 26 -14.32 8.61 -3.18
CA TYR A 26 -13.03 8.69 -3.84
C TYR A 26 -13.13 9.19 -5.28
N ASP A 27 -14.07 8.66 -6.07
CA ASP A 27 -14.28 9.08 -7.45
C ASP A 27 -14.66 10.57 -7.51
N LEU A 28 -15.56 11.02 -6.64
CA LEU A 28 -15.92 12.45 -6.53
C LEU A 28 -14.71 13.32 -6.15
N ALA A 29 -13.94 12.90 -5.17
CA ALA A 29 -12.74 13.62 -4.74
C ALA A 29 -11.68 13.70 -5.85
N ALA A 30 -11.49 12.63 -6.63
CA ALA A 30 -10.58 12.62 -7.78
C ALA A 30 -11.05 13.58 -8.88
N HIS A 31 -12.35 13.61 -9.18
CA HIS A 31 -12.91 14.58 -10.14
C HIS A 31 -12.77 16.03 -9.67
N ILE A 32 -12.94 16.29 -8.38
CA ILE A 32 -12.64 17.61 -7.80
C ILE A 32 -11.16 17.96 -8.02
N GLY A 33 -10.26 16.97 -7.81
CA GLY A 33 -8.83 17.12 -8.09
C GLY A 33 -8.55 17.54 -9.53
N HIS A 34 -9.16 16.87 -10.52
CA HIS A 34 -9.04 17.24 -11.92
C HIS A 34 -9.54 18.68 -12.19
N CYS A 35 -10.65 19.08 -11.57
CA CYS A 35 -11.16 20.43 -11.73
C CYS A 35 -10.23 21.49 -11.13
N VAL A 36 -9.66 21.24 -9.96
CA VAL A 36 -8.84 22.19 -9.21
C VAL A 36 -7.43 22.30 -9.79
N LEU A 37 -6.80 21.15 -10.11
CA LEU A 37 -5.40 21.10 -10.51
C LEU A 37 -5.21 21.34 -12.02
N HIS A 38 -6.20 20.97 -12.82
CA HIS A 38 -6.08 20.98 -14.29
C HIS A 38 -7.01 21.97 -15.00
N ASN A 39 -7.51 22.98 -14.29
CA ASN A 39 -8.32 24.08 -14.83
C ASN A 39 -9.55 23.65 -15.65
N LYS A 40 -10.16 22.52 -15.30
CA LYS A 40 -11.26 21.91 -16.07
C LYS A 40 -10.87 21.61 -17.53
N ASP A 41 -9.60 21.38 -17.78
CA ASP A 41 -9.02 21.17 -19.09
C ASP A 41 -9.61 19.91 -19.71
N GLY A 42 -10.56 20.04 -20.60
CA GLY A 42 -11.48 19.11 -21.27
C GLY A 42 -11.05 17.68 -21.59
N LEU A 43 -10.11 17.16 -20.83
CA LEU A 43 -9.67 15.78 -20.91
C LEU A 43 -10.75 14.89 -20.31
N LYS A 44 -11.35 14.10 -21.16
CA LYS A 44 -12.16 12.94 -20.74
C LYS A 44 -11.23 11.97 -20.00
N SER A 45 -10.99 12.21 -18.71
CA SER A 45 -10.29 11.23 -17.92
C SER A 45 -11.25 10.07 -17.67
N VAL A 46 -11.13 9.05 -18.50
CA VAL A 46 -11.76 7.77 -18.30
C VAL A 46 -10.95 7.06 -17.21
N MET A 47 -11.41 7.15 -15.97
CA MET A 47 -10.86 6.28 -14.93
C MET A 47 -11.28 4.84 -15.25
N ILE A 48 -10.44 4.14 -16.00
CA ILE A 48 -10.62 2.72 -16.33
C ILE A 48 -10.26 1.91 -15.08
N SER A 49 -11.19 1.81 -14.15
CA SER A 49 -11.09 0.83 -13.08
C SER A 49 -11.63 -0.50 -13.61
N GLY A 50 -10.74 -1.43 -13.88
CA GLY A 50 -11.08 -2.81 -14.19
C GLY A 50 -11.45 -3.06 -15.66
N ARG A 51 -10.54 -2.79 -16.59
CA ARG A 51 -10.60 -3.46 -17.89
C ARG A 51 -10.22 -4.92 -17.66
N LYS A 52 -11.14 -5.87 -17.83
CA LYS A 52 -10.77 -7.21 -18.22
C LYS A 52 -9.84 -7.07 -19.41
N LEU A 53 -8.62 -7.52 -19.28
CA LEU A 53 -7.79 -7.85 -20.42
C LEU A 53 -8.47 -9.05 -21.08
N GLU A 54 -9.42 -8.82 -21.94
CA GLU A 54 -9.79 -9.80 -22.94
C GLU A 54 -8.53 -9.96 -23.79
N MET A 55 -7.93 -11.14 -23.68
CA MET A 55 -6.89 -11.59 -24.58
C MET A 55 -7.58 -11.87 -25.91
N ASP A 56 -7.88 -10.84 -26.65
CA ASP A 56 -8.20 -10.97 -28.06
C ASP A 56 -6.94 -10.77 -28.88
N GLU A 57 -6.75 -11.78 -29.67
CA GLU A 57 -5.78 -12.10 -30.67
C GLU A 57 -5.20 -10.93 -31.45
N GLU A 58 -3.90 -11.06 -31.80
CA GLU A 58 -3.18 -10.31 -32.83
C GLU A 58 -3.14 -8.78 -32.68
N VAL A 59 -2.55 -8.30 -31.60
CA VAL A 59 -1.91 -6.98 -31.65
C VAL A 59 -0.54 -7.16 -32.29
N THR A 60 -0.51 -7.02 -33.62
CA THR A 60 0.71 -6.73 -34.38
C THR A 60 1.61 -5.80 -33.59
N MET A 61 2.87 -6.15 -33.46
CA MET A 61 3.95 -5.34 -32.87
C MET A 61 4.07 -3.98 -33.63
N GLN A 62 3.18 -3.06 -33.30
CA GLN A 62 3.40 -1.65 -33.62
C GLN A 62 4.00 -0.98 -32.38
N SER A 63 5.19 -0.48 -32.59
CA SER A 63 6.09 0.26 -31.70
C SER A 63 5.45 0.74 -30.38
N ASN A 64 5.96 0.22 -29.25
CA ASN A 64 5.68 0.66 -27.86
C ASN A 64 6.21 2.07 -27.58
N THR A 65 5.89 3.05 -28.40
CA THR A 65 6.05 4.46 -28.04
C THR A 65 4.80 4.88 -27.30
N LEU A 66 4.89 4.90 -25.96
CA LEU A 66 3.92 5.61 -25.13
C LEU A 66 3.77 7.01 -25.72
N ASN A 67 2.58 7.35 -26.17
CA ASN A 67 2.29 8.67 -26.69
C ASN A 67 2.46 9.69 -25.55
N ALA A 68 3.03 10.86 -25.82
CA ALA A 68 3.19 11.91 -24.82
C ALA A 68 1.85 12.28 -24.14
N GLN A 69 0.74 12.12 -24.84
CA GLN A 69 -0.61 12.30 -24.28
C GLN A 69 -0.94 11.22 -23.23
N ASP A 70 -0.55 9.97 -23.41
CA ASP A 70 -0.80 8.89 -22.44
C ASP A 70 -0.01 9.13 -21.16
N ILE A 71 1.21 9.63 -21.27
CA ILE A 71 2.04 10.03 -20.13
C ILE A 71 1.38 11.18 -19.36
N LEU A 72 0.89 12.21 -20.07
CA LEU A 72 0.22 13.35 -19.47
C LEU A 72 -1.08 12.95 -18.76
N HIS A 73 -1.87 12.05 -19.35
CA HIS A 73 -3.09 11.52 -18.74
C HIS A 73 -2.76 10.72 -17.46
N ALA A 74 -1.78 9.82 -17.51
CA ALA A 74 -1.35 9.05 -16.36
C ALA A 74 -0.84 9.94 -15.22
N TRP A 75 -0.11 11.02 -15.56
CA TRP A 75 0.35 11.98 -14.58
C TRP A 75 -0.80 12.74 -13.92
N ARG A 76 -1.75 13.23 -14.69
CA ARG A 76 -2.94 13.93 -14.17
C ARG A 76 -3.81 13.04 -13.29
N ASP A 77 -3.98 11.77 -13.67
CA ASP A 77 -4.68 10.78 -12.84
C ASP A 77 -3.94 10.52 -11.52
N PHE A 78 -2.61 10.48 -11.56
CA PHE A 78 -1.79 10.38 -10.35
C PHE A 78 -1.98 11.59 -9.43
N GLU A 79 -1.89 12.81 -9.95
CA GLU A 79 -2.09 14.05 -9.18
C GLU A 79 -3.50 14.13 -8.58
N SER A 80 -4.51 13.80 -9.35
CA SER A 80 -5.91 13.78 -8.89
C SER A 80 -6.16 12.70 -7.85
N SER A 81 -5.53 11.55 -7.98
CA SER A 81 -5.57 10.47 -6.98
C SER A 81 -4.89 10.89 -5.68
N PHE A 82 -3.77 11.58 -5.76
CA PHE A 82 -3.07 12.12 -4.60
C PHE A 82 -3.90 13.20 -3.90
N PHE A 83 -4.50 14.10 -4.68
CA PHE A 83 -5.43 15.12 -4.19
C PHE A 83 -6.63 14.49 -3.47
N ALA A 84 -7.26 13.49 -4.08
CA ALA A 84 -8.39 12.77 -3.48
C ALA A 84 -8.02 12.16 -2.14
N GLY A 85 -6.86 11.51 -2.04
CA GLY A 85 -6.34 10.98 -0.78
C GLY A 85 -6.13 12.09 0.27
N ALA A 86 -5.63 13.25 -0.14
CA ALA A 86 -5.41 14.39 0.76
C ALA A 86 -6.73 15.04 1.22
N LEU A 87 -7.72 15.11 0.34
CA LEU A 87 -9.04 15.65 0.64
C LEU A 87 -9.80 14.74 1.62
N LEU A 88 -9.79 13.43 1.38
CA LEU A 88 -10.52 12.45 2.20
C LEU A 88 -9.84 12.16 3.53
N CYS A 89 -8.52 12.25 3.58
CA CYS A 89 -7.70 12.02 4.77
C CYS A 89 -6.73 13.20 4.95
N PRO A 90 -7.21 14.37 5.41
CA PRO A 90 -6.38 15.55 5.61
C PRO A 90 -5.23 15.28 6.59
N LYS A 91 -4.05 15.84 6.32
CA LYS A 91 -2.80 15.49 7.00
C LYS A 91 -2.89 15.50 8.52
N VAL A 92 -3.32 16.61 9.11
CA VAL A 92 -3.29 16.79 10.57
C VAL A 92 -4.31 15.90 11.27
N PRO A 93 -5.62 15.94 10.99
CA PRO A 93 -6.59 15.11 11.68
C PRO A 93 -6.39 13.61 11.42
N TYR A 94 -5.94 13.23 10.22
CA TYR A 94 -5.67 11.83 9.92
C TYR A 94 -4.45 11.32 10.69
N ARG A 95 -3.38 12.09 10.77
CA ARG A 95 -2.21 11.75 11.59
C ARG A 95 -2.59 11.60 13.07
N GLN A 96 -3.36 12.53 13.63
CA GLN A 96 -3.85 12.43 15.01
C GLN A 96 -4.70 11.18 15.26
N LEU A 97 -5.48 10.74 14.25
CA LEU A 97 -6.24 9.50 14.32
C LEU A 97 -5.29 8.29 14.32
N LEU A 98 -4.31 8.27 13.43
CA LEU A 98 -3.30 7.20 13.36
C LEU A 98 -2.50 7.11 14.67
N ASP A 99 -2.06 8.25 15.20
CA ASP A 99 -1.29 8.33 16.47
C ASP A 99 -2.11 7.78 17.65
N ARG A 100 -3.44 8.00 17.68
CA ARG A 100 -4.32 7.45 18.73
C ARG A 100 -4.56 5.94 18.61
N HIS A 101 -4.50 5.40 17.39
CA HIS A 101 -4.77 3.99 17.11
C HIS A 101 -3.51 3.17 16.80
N GLY A 102 -2.30 3.70 17.07
CA GLY A 102 -1.05 2.98 16.83
C GLY A 102 -0.87 2.53 15.38
N TYR A 103 -1.35 3.32 14.43
CA TYR A 103 -1.28 3.08 12.98
C TYR A 103 -2.04 1.83 12.48
N GLU A 104 -3.08 1.38 13.20
CA GLU A 104 -3.92 0.29 12.74
C GLU A 104 -4.61 0.60 11.41
N ILE A 105 -4.60 -0.38 10.48
CA ILE A 105 -5.24 -0.22 9.17
C ILE A 105 -6.76 -0.05 9.32
N GLU A 106 -7.37 -0.63 10.34
CA GLU A 106 -8.83 -0.59 10.55
C GLU A 106 -9.40 0.82 10.74
N VAL A 107 -8.57 1.84 11.00
CA VAL A 107 -9.00 3.25 11.06
C VAL A 107 -9.70 3.71 9.77
N HIS A 108 -9.45 3.05 8.63
CA HIS A 108 -10.14 3.35 7.37
C HIS A 108 -11.67 3.23 7.47
N LYS A 109 -12.18 2.35 8.34
CA LYS A 109 -13.61 2.15 8.59
C LYS A 109 -14.24 3.40 9.22
N GLN A 110 -13.53 4.04 10.17
CA GLN A 110 -14.00 5.27 10.82
C GLN A 110 -14.10 6.44 9.84
N LEU A 111 -13.18 6.52 8.88
CA LEU A 111 -13.17 7.53 7.83
C LEU A 111 -14.13 7.20 6.67
N GLN A 112 -14.64 5.98 6.64
CA GLN A 112 -15.45 5.47 5.53
C GLN A 112 -14.74 5.62 4.16
N VAL A 113 -13.45 5.33 4.13
CA VAL A 113 -12.63 5.24 2.91
C VAL A 113 -12.18 3.80 2.68
N SER A 114 -11.68 3.49 1.48
CA SER A 114 -11.09 2.17 1.25
C SER A 114 -9.77 2.02 2.01
N ALA A 115 -9.43 0.79 2.40
CA ALA A 115 -8.16 0.48 3.03
C ALA A 115 -6.97 0.98 2.19
N SER A 116 -7.03 0.81 0.86
CA SER A 116 -5.99 1.30 -0.05
C SER A 116 -5.77 2.81 0.04
N VAL A 117 -6.83 3.62 0.11
CA VAL A 117 -6.72 5.08 0.27
C VAL A 117 -6.09 5.43 1.61
N ALA A 118 -6.57 4.83 2.70
CA ALA A 118 -6.05 5.06 4.03
C ALA A 118 -4.56 4.67 4.14
N MET A 119 -4.19 3.46 3.70
CA MET A 119 -2.81 2.95 3.79
C MET A 119 -1.83 3.79 2.96
N ARG A 120 -2.17 4.15 1.71
CA ARG A 120 -1.32 5.06 0.92
C ARG A 120 -1.16 6.41 1.61
N ARG A 121 -2.24 6.95 2.16
CA ARG A 121 -2.18 8.24 2.85
C ARG A 121 -1.39 8.16 4.15
N MET A 122 -1.48 7.05 4.89
CA MET A 122 -0.68 6.75 6.08
C MET A 122 0.82 6.91 5.80
N THR A 123 1.31 6.35 4.69
CA THR A 123 2.74 6.43 4.33
C THR A 123 3.23 7.86 4.05
N VAL A 124 2.32 8.79 3.74
CA VAL A 124 2.64 10.18 3.41
C VAL A 124 2.52 11.12 4.61
N VAL A 125 1.57 10.85 5.53
CA VAL A 125 1.31 11.76 6.67
C VAL A 125 2.13 11.43 7.90
N SER A 126 2.68 10.22 7.99
CA SER A 126 3.56 9.81 9.07
C SER A 126 4.80 10.72 9.14
N PRO A 127 5.29 11.06 10.33
CA PRO A 127 6.57 11.76 10.50
C PRO A 127 7.76 10.85 10.22
N TYR A 128 7.59 9.53 10.35
CA TYR A 128 8.62 8.56 9.99
C TYR A 128 8.64 8.35 8.48
N PRO A 129 9.78 8.57 7.79
CA PRO A 129 9.79 8.62 6.33
C PRO A 129 9.96 7.26 5.64
N HIS A 130 10.35 6.21 6.37
CA HIS A 130 10.76 4.93 5.80
C HIS A 130 9.57 3.96 5.69
N TRP A 131 8.59 4.32 4.89
CA TRP A 131 7.39 3.55 4.63
C TRP A 131 7.42 2.81 3.31
N HIS A 132 6.75 1.64 3.27
CA HIS A 132 6.38 0.98 2.02
C HIS A 132 4.88 0.65 2.00
N TYR A 133 4.37 0.45 0.80
CA TYR A 133 3.03 -0.04 0.54
C TYR A 133 3.09 -1.05 -0.61
N PHE A 134 2.40 -2.17 -0.44
CA PHE A 134 2.24 -3.20 -1.47
C PHE A 134 0.76 -3.43 -1.79
N ASP A 135 0.49 -3.71 -3.07
CA ASP A 135 -0.76 -4.26 -3.56
C ASP A 135 -0.42 -5.58 -4.28
N ALA A 136 -0.78 -6.71 -3.67
CA ALA A 136 -0.32 -8.03 -4.07
C ALA A 136 -1.46 -8.96 -4.45
N TYR A 137 -1.26 -9.69 -5.53
CA TYR A 137 -2.17 -10.70 -6.07
C TYR A 137 -1.49 -12.07 -6.10
N ALA A 138 -2.29 -13.15 -6.05
CA ALA A 138 -1.78 -14.50 -6.26
C ALA A 138 -1.16 -14.64 -7.67
N PRO A 139 -0.15 -15.49 -7.85
CA PRO A 139 0.60 -16.28 -6.84
C PRO A 139 1.80 -15.54 -6.21
N GLY A 140 2.01 -14.29 -6.42
CA GLY A 140 3.15 -13.52 -5.91
C GLY A 140 3.35 -12.22 -6.69
N LYS A 141 2.32 -11.76 -7.41
CA LYS A 141 2.39 -10.56 -8.26
C LYS A 141 2.22 -9.30 -7.42
N LEU A 142 3.22 -8.43 -7.42
CA LEU A 142 3.16 -7.08 -6.87
C LEU A 142 2.68 -6.11 -7.95
N LYS A 143 1.40 -5.72 -7.88
CA LYS A 143 0.80 -4.76 -8.82
C LYS A 143 1.30 -3.34 -8.56
N ALA A 144 1.40 -2.95 -7.29
CA ALA A 144 1.91 -1.65 -6.88
C ALA A 144 2.90 -1.81 -5.74
N VAL A 145 3.99 -1.06 -5.81
CA VAL A 145 5.00 -0.93 -4.76
C VAL A 145 5.30 0.55 -4.58
N TYR A 146 4.97 1.08 -3.40
CA TYR A 146 5.35 2.44 -3.02
C TYR A 146 6.53 2.40 -2.05
N ARG A 147 7.47 3.32 -2.23
CA ARG A 147 8.69 3.45 -1.42
C ARG A 147 8.83 4.89 -0.98
N GLY A 148 8.57 5.15 0.29
CA GLY A 148 8.84 6.45 0.88
C GLY A 148 10.35 6.67 1.06
N ASN A 149 10.86 7.85 0.68
CA ASN A 149 12.25 8.28 0.84
C ASN A 149 13.31 7.26 0.38
N GLY A 150 13.02 6.51 -0.69
CA GLY A 150 13.99 5.56 -1.23
C GLY A 150 14.26 4.36 -0.33
N ILE A 151 13.31 3.97 0.53
CA ILE A 151 13.42 2.75 1.36
C ILE A 151 13.91 1.57 0.51
N PRO A 152 14.96 0.87 0.94
CA PRO A 152 15.49 -0.25 0.20
C PRO A 152 14.52 -1.42 0.21
N LEU A 153 14.09 -1.86 -0.96
CA LEU A 153 13.22 -3.03 -1.16
C LEU A 153 13.74 -3.82 -2.35
N PRO A 154 13.70 -5.16 -2.30
CA PRO A 154 14.23 -5.99 -3.39
C PRO A 154 13.34 -5.97 -4.65
N TRP A 155 12.09 -5.49 -4.53
CA TRP A 155 11.11 -5.54 -5.63
C TRP A 155 10.66 -4.15 -6.09
N GLY A 156 10.23 -4.08 -7.36
CA GLY A 156 9.57 -2.93 -7.97
C GLY A 156 8.12 -3.22 -8.34
N ASN A 157 7.48 -2.23 -8.96
CA ASN A 157 6.12 -2.36 -9.48
C ASN A 157 6.02 -3.45 -10.57
N MET A 158 4.85 -4.10 -10.64
CA MET A 158 4.51 -5.12 -11.64
C MET A 158 5.45 -6.33 -11.66
N ARG A 159 6.16 -6.58 -10.57
CA ARG A 159 7.07 -7.72 -10.44
C ARG A 159 6.33 -8.95 -9.94
N LEU A 160 6.76 -10.09 -10.43
CA LEU A 160 6.48 -11.38 -9.84
C LEU A 160 7.59 -11.66 -8.81
N VAL A 161 7.21 -11.96 -7.59
CA VAL A 161 8.13 -12.47 -6.57
C VAL A 161 8.24 -13.96 -6.82
N GLU A 162 9.42 -14.38 -7.28
CA GLU A 162 9.74 -15.80 -7.44
C GLU A 162 9.89 -16.42 -6.04
N ASP A 163 9.29 -17.58 -5.83
CA ASP A 163 9.36 -18.31 -4.55
C ASP A 163 9.07 -17.42 -3.32
N PRO A 164 7.87 -16.82 -3.21
CA PRO A 164 7.55 -15.98 -2.07
C PRO A 164 7.45 -16.83 -0.80
N CYS A 165 8.06 -16.34 0.29
CA CYS A 165 7.95 -17.01 1.59
C CYS A 165 6.47 -17.25 1.95
N GLN A 166 6.11 -18.52 2.17
CA GLN A 166 4.73 -18.91 2.48
C GLN A 166 4.19 -18.30 3.80
N HIS A 167 5.07 -17.83 4.68
CA HIS A 167 4.71 -17.21 5.96
C HIS A 167 4.50 -15.71 5.87
N TRP A 168 4.80 -15.06 4.74
CA TRP A 168 4.54 -13.63 4.59
C TRP A 168 3.03 -13.38 4.51
N ALA A 169 2.53 -12.53 5.41
CA ALA A 169 1.12 -12.18 5.48
C ALA A 169 0.59 -11.67 4.13
N VAL A 170 1.39 -10.90 3.39
CA VAL A 170 1.02 -10.34 2.09
C VAL A 170 0.70 -11.40 1.03
N PHE A 171 1.26 -12.61 1.13
CA PHE A 171 0.95 -13.72 0.20
C PHE A 171 0.10 -14.79 0.87
N ARG A 172 0.37 -15.12 2.14
CA ARG A 172 -0.37 -16.11 2.93
C ARG A 172 -1.87 -15.80 2.98
N MET A 173 -2.22 -14.55 3.28
CA MET A 173 -3.61 -14.11 3.42
C MET A 173 -4.44 -14.25 2.13
N ILE A 174 -3.82 -14.32 0.94
CA ILE A 174 -4.56 -14.50 -0.31
C ILE A 174 -5.31 -15.84 -0.30
N SER A 175 -4.66 -16.90 0.17
CA SER A 175 -5.19 -18.27 0.19
C SER A 175 -6.06 -18.57 1.40
N GLU A 176 -5.89 -17.81 2.48
CA GLU A 176 -6.60 -18.05 3.73
C GLU A 176 -7.99 -17.42 3.76
N PRO A 177 -8.98 -18.06 4.38
CA PRO A 177 -10.28 -17.46 4.65
C PRO A 177 -10.16 -16.44 5.80
N SER A 178 -9.24 -15.47 5.69
CA SER A 178 -8.96 -14.55 6.77
C SER A 178 -9.95 -13.39 6.80
N VAL A 179 -10.47 -13.09 7.98
CA VAL A 179 -11.22 -11.89 8.27
C VAL A 179 -10.36 -11.02 9.20
N GLY A 180 -10.06 -9.79 8.77
CA GLY A 180 -9.28 -8.84 9.58
C GLY A 180 -7.91 -8.53 9.03
N THR A 181 -7.05 -8.02 9.92
CA THR A 181 -5.67 -7.62 9.59
C THR A 181 -4.65 -8.59 10.19
N SER A 182 -3.46 -8.61 9.62
CA SER A 182 -2.33 -9.39 10.15
C SER A 182 -1.11 -8.49 10.28
N ALA A 183 -0.63 -8.30 11.50
CA ALA A 183 0.64 -7.64 11.78
C ALA A 183 1.78 -8.68 11.70
N GLN A 184 2.93 -8.28 11.20
CA GLN A 184 4.08 -9.17 11.04
C GLN A 184 5.40 -8.41 11.02
N ILE A 185 6.44 -9.00 11.59
CA ILE A 185 7.83 -8.62 11.34
C ILE A 185 8.40 -9.55 10.27
N SER A 186 9.01 -8.94 9.25
CA SER A 186 9.59 -9.67 8.13
C SER A 186 11.06 -9.29 7.97
N ILE A 187 11.90 -10.28 7.67
CA ILE A 187 13.31 -10.07 7.36
C ILE A 187 13.49 -10.27 5.86
N LEU A 188 13.91 -9.23 5.18
CA LEU A 188 14.18 -9.25 3.74
C LEU A 188 15.67 -8.95 3.49
N ASN A 189 16.28 -9.70 2.57
CA ASN A 189 17.59 -9.33 2.08
C ASN A 189 17.46 -8.24 1.02
N VAL A 190 18.21 -7.17 1.21
CA VAL A 190 18.41 -6.14 0.20
C VAL A 190 19.89 -6.17 -0.20
N GLY A 191 20.17 -6.69 -1.39
CA GLY A 191 21.50 -7.13 -1.72
C GLY A 191 21.92 -8.30 -0.81
N ASN A 192 23.02 -8.15 -0.10
CA ASN A 192 23.55 -9.18 0.81
C ASN A 192 23.19 -8.95 2.28
N GLU A 193 22.50 -7.87 2.61
CA GLU A 193 22.21 -7.49 3.99
C GLU A 193 20.76 -7.74 4.36
N PRO A 194 20.47 -8.39 5.51
CA PRO A 194 19.11 -8.51 6.02
C PRO A 194 18.66 -7.18 6.62
N ARG A 195 17.39 -6.84 6.36
CA ARG A 195 16.71 -5.68 6.94
C ARG A 195 15.41 -6.10 7.61
N ILE A 196 15.02 -5.36 8.63
CA ILE A 196 13.85 -5.63 9.46
C ILE A 196 12.70 -4.71 9.02
N TYR A 197 11.61 -5.31 8.58
CA TYR A 197 10.38 -4.59 8.25
C TYR A 197 9.26 -5.00 9.20
N CYS A 198 8.49 -4.01 9.65
CA CYS A 198 7.27 -4.24 10.41
C CYS A 198 6.09 -3.82 9.55
N CYS A 199 5.13 -4.72 9.34
CA CYS A 199 4.05 -4.53 8.40
C CYS A 199 2.71 -4.90 9.01
N GLU A 200 1.64 -4.27 8.54
CA GLU A 200 0.28 -4.76 8.70
C GLU A 200 -0.36 -4.98 7.32
N SER A 201 -1.04 -6.10 7.17
CA SER A 201 -1.67 -6.52 5.91
C SER A 201 -3.17 -6.73 6.09
N ILE A 202 -3.94 -6.48 5.03
CA ILE A 202 -5.39 -6.71 4.97
C ILE A 202 -5.77 -7.32 3.62
N LYS A 203 -6.59 -8.38 3.66
CA LYS A 203 -7.19 -8.96 2.45
C LYS A 203 -8.42 -8.15 2.07
N VAL A 204 -8.50 -7.78 0.80
CA VAL A 204 -9.62 -7.03 0.21
C VAL A 204 -9.98 -7.61 -1.16
N GLU A 205 -11.09 -7.16 -1.72
CA GLU A 205 -11.49 -7.48 -3.09
C GLU A 205 -11.38 -6.26 -3.98
N ASP A 206 -10.92 -6.44 -5.20
CA ASP A 206 -10.94 -5.40 -6.21
C ASP A 206 -12.36 -5.18 -6.78
N SER A 207 -12.51 -4.28 -7.74
CA SER A 207 -13.81 -3.96 -8.35
C SER A 207 -14.40 -5.14 -9.15
N ALA A 208 -13.59 -6.11 -9.52
CA ALA A 208 -14.01 -7.32 -10.24
C ALA A 208 -14.28 -8.52 -9.31
N GLY A 209 -14.08 -8.33 -7.99
CA GLY A 209 -14.24 -9.39 -6.98
C GLY A 209 -13.01 -10.28 -6.82
N ASN A 210 -11.86 -9.90 -7.40
CA ASN A 210 -10.65 -10.68 -7.21
C ASN A 210 -10.03 -10.39 -5.85
N PRO A 211 -9.68 -11.41 -5.06
CA PRO A 211 -9.01 -11.20 -3.79
C PRO A 211 -7.57 -10.73 -4.01
N HIS A 212 -7.18 -9.73 -3.23
CA HIS A 212 -5.80 -9.27 -3.16
C HIS A 212 -5.47 -8.78 -1.76
N VAL A 213 -4.19 -8.62 -1.46
CA VAL A 213 -3.73 -8.19 -0.15
C VAL A 213 -3.02 -6.86 -0.27
N LEU A 214 -3.45 -5.90 0.55
CA LEU A 214 -2.78 -4.65 0.76
C LEU A 214 -1.87 -4.77 1.98
N CYS A 215 -0.64 -4.30 1.88
CA CYS A 215 0.33 -4.30 2.97
C CYS A 215 0.94 -2.91 3.09
N ALA A 216 0.93 -2.34 4.28
CA ALA A 216 1.73 -1.17 4.61
C ALA A 216 2.72 -1.51 5.70
N GLY A 217 3.91 -0.95 5.64
CA GLY A 217 4.94 -1.24 6.61
C GLY A 217 6.06 -0.23 6.61
N ILE A 218 6.96 -0.43 7.55
CA ILE A 218 8.12 0.43 7.78
C ILE A 218 9.40 -0.38 7.82
N ASP A 219 10.50 0.24 7.40
CA ASP A 219 11.86 -0.24 7.68
C ASP A 219 12.25 0.19 9.09
N LEU A 220 12.53 -0.77 9.95
CA LEU A 220 12.91 -0.50 11.35
C LEU A 220 14.40 -0.17 11.52
N ASN A 221 15.25 -0.52 10.58
CA ASN A 221 16.70 -0.35 10.75
C ASN A 221 17.09 1.09 11.11
N PRO A 222 16.61 2.15 10.41
CA PRO A 222 16.99 3.51 10.77
C PRO A 222 16.54 3.93 12.18
N ALA A 223 15.39 3.42 12.63
CA ALA A 223 14.89 3.76 13.98
C ALA A 223 15.63 2.98 15.07
N ILE A 224 16.09 1.75 14.81
CA ILE A 224 16.95 0.96 15.71
C ILE A 224 18.31 1.63 15.85
N GLU A 225 18.92 2.04 14.74
CA GLU A 225 20.22 2.72 14.70
C GLU A 225 20.18 4.08 15.42
N ALA A 226 19.07 4.82 15.27
CA ALA A 226 18.85 6.07 15.98
C ALA A 226 18.82 5.92 17.51
N GLN A 227 18.59 4.70 18.03
CA GLN A 227 18.69 4.36 19.44
C GLN A 227 20.08 3.86 19.86
N GLY A 228 21.07 3.95 18.97
CA GLY A 228 22.43 3.48 19.22
C GLY A 228 22.57 1.95 19.24
N LYS A 229 21.62 1.21 18.65
CA LYS A 229 21.64 -0.25 18.57
C LYS A 229 22.10 -0.71 17.18
N ASP A 230 22.71 -1.88 17.12
CA ASP A 230 23.16 -2.50 15.87
C ASP A 230 21.98 -3.22 15.18
N ALA A 231 21.33 -2.52 14.22
CA ALA A 231 20.22 -3.05 13.46
C ALA A 231 20.61 -4.27 12.62
N LEU A 232 21.85 -4.32 12.11
CA LEU A 232 22.32 -5.42 11.28
C LEU A 232 22.51 -6.69 12.11
N SER A 233 23.10 -6.59 13.29
CA SER A 233 23.23 -7.72 14.23
C SER A 233 21.86 -8.27 14.60
N ILE A 234 20.91 -7.42 14.97
CA ILE A 234 19.52 -7.83 15.29
C ILE A 234 18.85 -8.52 14.09
N ALA A 235 19.05 -8.00 12.87
CA ALA A 235 18.50 -8.59 11.66
C ALA A 235 19.09 -9.97 11.37
N HIS A 236 20.40 -10.16 11.57
CA HIS A 236 21.06 -11.46 11.43
C HIS A 236 20.52 -12.49 12.44
N ASP A 237 20.39 -12.10 13.70
CA ASP A 237 19.87 -12.98 14.75
C ASP A 237 18.42 -13.41 14.48
N LEU A 238 17.56 -12.47 14.08
CA LEU A 238 16.18 -12.75 13.68
C LEU A 238 16.13 -13.67 12.45
N LYS A 239 16.99 -13.43 11.46
CA LYS A 239 17.08 -14.27 10.27
C LYS A 239 17.49 -15.70 10.61
N ALA A 240 18.52 -15.85 11.44
CA ALA A 240 18.99 -17.16 11.90
C ALA A 240 17.88 -17.91 12.67
N ALA A 241 17.18 -17.23 13.57
CA ALA A 241 16.04 -17.77 14.28
C ALA A 241 14.91 -18.20 13.34
N CYS A 242 14.58 -17.36 12.35
CA CYS A 242 13.55 -17.64 11.35
C CYS A 242 13.90 -18.88 10.50
N VAL A 243 15.12 -18.98 10.02
CA VAL A 243 15.60 -20.13 9.24
C VAL A 243 15.55 -21.41 10.07
N SER A 244 16.02 -21.38 11.31
CA SER A 244 15.96 -22.54 12.21
C SER A 244 14.55 -22.94 12.62
N GLY A 245 13.61 -21.98 12.61
CA GLY A 245 12.19 -22.19 12.87
C GLY A 245 11.34 -22.58 11.65
N GLY A 246 11.98 -22.92 10.53
CA GLY A 246 11.27 -23.33 9.30
C GLY A 246 10.59 -22.17 8.55
N GLY A 247 11.10 -20.95 8.69
CA GLY A 247 10.62 -19.75 7.98
C GLY A 247 9.65 -18.87 8.79
N SER A 248 9.27 -19.30 10.00
CA SER A 248 8.49 -18.51 10.95
C SER A 248 8.86 -18.89 12.39
N VAL A 249 8.97 -17.89 13.25
CA VAL A 249 9.34 -18.10 14.65
C VAL A 249 8.80 -16.98 15.53
N ALA A 250 8.52 -17.28 16.80
CA ALA A 250 8.26 -16.25 17.79
C ALA A 250 9.54 -15.42 18.01
N ILE A 251 9.42 -14.10 18.04
CA ILE A 251 10.55 -13.20 18.23
C ILE A 251 11.24 -13.50 19.58
N PRO A 252 12.57 -13.72 19.61
CA PRO A 252 13.31 -13.91 20.85
C PRO A 252 13.07 -12.76 21.84
N LYS A 253 12.87 -13.08 23.13
CA LYS A 253 12.44 -12.09 24.14
C LYS A 253 13.34 -10.85 24.23
N HIS A 254 14.67 -11.04 24.13
CA HIS A 254 15.63 -9.94 24.19
C HIS A 254 15.50 -8.99 22.99
N ILE A 255 15.30 -9.53 21.78
CA ILE A 255 15.07 -8.76 20.57
C ILE A 255 13.67 -8.09 20.61
N LYS A 256 12.66 -8.81 21.09
CA LYS A 256 11.30 -8.28 21.21
C LYS A 256 11.27 -7.01 22.06
N SER A 257 12.01 -6.96 23.17
CA SER A 257 12.07 -5.78 24.03
C SER A 257 12.64 -4.55 23.30
N ASP A 258 13.64 -4.76 22.47
CA ASP A 258 14.26 -3.70 21.65
C ASP A 258 13.30 -3.18 20.58
N LEU A 259 12.65 -4.08 19.86
CA LEU A 259 11.68 -3.72 18.83
C LEU A 259 10.45 -3.02 19.40
N VAL A 260 9.95 -3.45 20.57
CA VAL A 260 8.84 -2.78 21.26
C VAL A 260 9.25 -1.35 21.70
N SER A 261 10.48 -1.15 22.14
CA SER A 261 10.99 0.20 22.44
C SER A 261 10.97 1.10 21.21
N VAL A 262 11.40 0.61 20.07
CA VAL A 262 11.33 1.32 18.78
C VAL A 262 9.89 1.60 18.38
N ALA A 263 9.00 0.61 18.48
CA ALA A 263 7.59 0.74 18.16
C ALA A 263 6.89 1.83 18.97
N LYS A 264 7.19 1.93 20.27
CA LYS A 264 6.66 2.99 21.15
C LYS A 264 7.09 4.37 20.72
N ILE A 265 8.34 4.55 20.28
CA ILE A 265 8.83 5.84 19.77
C ILE A 265 8.13 6.21 18.46
N LEU A 266 7.90 5.23 17.60
CA LEU A 266 7.21 5.41 16.33
C LEU A 266 5.68 5.45 16.48
N ASN A 267 5.17 5.18 17.70
CA ASN A 267 3.75 5.07 18.03
C ASN A 267 3.00 4.01 17.21
N ILE A 268 3.65 2.86 16.98
CA ILE A 268 3.11 1.74 16.17
C ILE A 268 2.88 0.54 17.06
N ASN A 269 1.67 -0.04 17.05
CA ASN A 269 1.32 -1.19 17.90
C ASN A 269 1.50 -2.56 17.22
N TRP A 270 1.97 -2.61 15.98
CA TRP A 270 2.07 -3.83 15.18
C TRP A 270 3.00 -4.89 15.76
N ILE A 271 4.10 -4.47 16.43
CA ILE A 271 5.07 -5.37 17.05
C ILE A 271 4.47 -6.13 18.24
N GLU A 272 3.53 -5.52 18.95
CA GLU A 272 2.86 -6.15 20.09
C GLU A 272 1.79 -7.16 19.65
N ARG A 273 1.23 -6.95 18.45
CA ARG A 273 0.15 -7.79 17.87
C ARG A 273 0.67 -8.88 16.93
N GLY A 274 1.92 -8.78 16.46
CA GLY A 274 2.55 -9.71 15.52
C GLY A 274 3.27 -10.89 16.16
#